data_40337490ad03317f746a1cda2b4224ef
#
_entry.id   40337490ad03317f746a1cda2b4224ef
#
_cell.length_a   1.000
_cell.length_b   1.000
_cell.length_c   1.000
_cell.angle_alpha   90.00
_cell.angle_beta   90.00
_cell.angle_gamma   90.00
#
_symmetry.space_group_name_H-M   'P 1'
#
loop_
_entity.id
_entity.type
_entity.pdbx_description
1 polymer ?
#
loop_
_entity_poly.entity_id
_entity_poly.type
_entity_poly.pdbx_seq_one_letter_code
_entity_poly.pdbx_strand_id
1 'polypeptide(L)'
;MTLTPKECFDNFALEVVSNAETTGSLREDSFFDCFTNYLIDSGELDTADRCYFVKKGMRIDGYGGDPIDSDNELNIIVCDYSTSDEIENVYKADIETVCKRSTNFISKCLSSLFINELDSSSPCLLYTSDAADELCS
;
A
#
# COMPACT_ATOMS: atom_id res chain seq x y z
N MET A 1 -16.08 -5.46 -26.31
CA MET A 1 -14.76 -6.00 -26.67
C MET A 1 -13.95 -6.23 -25.41
N THR A 2 -13.47 -7.44 -25.21
CA THR A 2 -12.75 -7.82 -23.99
C THR A 2 -11.24 -7.74 -24.23
N LEU A 3 -10.53 -7.03 -23.37
CA LEU A 3 -9.08 -6.94 -23.43
C LEU A 3 -8.45 -8.26 -22.97
N THR A 4 -7.34 -8.66 -23.60
CA THR A 4 -6.56 -9.78 -23.11
C THR A 4 -5.81 -9.38 -21.84
N PRO A 5 -5.39 -10.33 -20.99
CA PRO A 5 -4.58 -10.01 -19.82
C PRO A 5 -3.31 -9.24 -20.17
N LYS A 6 -2.67 -9.58 -21.29
CA LYS A 6 -1.46 -8.86 -21.74
C LYS A 6 -1.78 -7.41 -22.14
N GLU A 7 -2.90 -7.18 -22.81
CA GLU A 7 -3.31 -5.82 -23.19
C GLU A 7 -3.61 -4.98 -21.95
N CYS A 8 -4.29 -5.56 -20.94
CA CYS A 8 -4.54 -4.90 -19.67
C CYS A 8 -3.24 -4.55 -18.96
N PHE A 9 -2.30 -5.50 -18.94
CA PHE A 9 -0.98 -5.28 -18.32
C PHE A 9 -0.22 -4.17 -19.02
N ASP A 10 -0.15 -4.21 -20.34
CA ASP A 10 0.59 -3.20 -21.13
C ASP A 10 -0.02 -1.81 -20.98
N ASN A 11 -1.35 -1.71 -20.99
CA ASN A 11 -2.05 -0.44 -20.81
C ASN A 11 -1.81 0.15 -19.43
N PHE A 12 -1.87 -0.67 -18.40
CA PHE A 12 -1.63 -0.23 -17.03
C PHE A 12 -0.16 0.17 -16.83
N ALA A 13 0.77 -0.60 -17.37
CA ALA A 13 2.20 -0.28 -17.29
C ALA A 13 2.50 1.07 -17.96
N LEU A 14 1.88 1.33 -19.11
CA LEU A 14 2.02 2.61 -19.80
C LEU A 14 1.45 3.77 -18.98
N GLU A 15 0.30 3.56 -18.35
CA GLU A 15 -0.32 4.55 -17.46
C GLU A 15 0.60 4.90 -16.30
N VAL A 16 1.20 3.90 -15.67
CA VAL A 16 2.13 4.09 -14.55
C VAL A 16 3.32 4.93 -14.97
N VAL A 17 3.94 4.60 -16.12
CA VAL A 17 5.09 5.34 -16.64
C VAL A 17 4.71 6.76 -16.98
N SER A 18 3.59 6.97 -17.68
CA SER A 18 3.11 8.30 -18.07
C SER A 18 2.80 9.18 -16.87
N ASN A 19 2.15 8.62 -15.86
CA ASN A 19 1.86 9.33 -14.62
C ASN A 19 3.15 9.72 -13.90
N ALA A 20 4.13 8.81 -13.83
CA ALA A 20 5.41 9.09 -13.19
C ALA A 20 6.14 10.23 -13.87
N GLU A 21 6.14 10.26 -15.20
CA GLU A 21 6.78 11.32 -15.98
C GLU A 21 6.07 12.68 -15.80
N THR A 22 4.74 12.65 -15.79
CA THR A 22 3.92 13.87 -15.63
C THR A 22 4.08 14.50 -14.26
N THR A 23 4.11 13.68 -13.20
CA THR A 23 4.18 14.15 -11.82
C THR A 23 5.61 14.28 -11.29
N GLY A 24 6.60 13.76 -12.01
CA GLY A 24 7.99 13.71 -11.55
C GLY A 24 8.20 12.72 -10.41
N SER A 25 7.28 11.79 -10.20
CA SER A 25 7.37 10.80 -9.12
C SER A 25 8.12 9.55 -9.57
N LEU A 26 8.49 8.71 -8.59
CA LEU A 26 9.06 7.41 -8.88
C LEU A 26 7.98 6.48 -9.43
N ARG A 27 8.39 5.48 -10.23
CA ARG A 27 7.45 4.52 -10.81
C ARG A 27 6.69 3.72 -9.76
N GLU A 28 7.35 3.40 -8.65
CA GLU A 28 6.69 2.70 -7.55
C GLU A 28 5.58 3.53 -6.91
N ASP A 29 5.81 4.83 -6.72
CA ASP A 29 4.81 5.75 -6.20
C ASP A 29 3.66 5.93 -7.20
N SER A 30 3.99 6.04 -8.47
CA SER A 30 2.99 6.11 -9.53
C SER A 30 2.15 4.84 -9.60
N PHE A 31 2.77 3.68 -9.47
CA PHE A 31 2.06 2.39 -9.41
C PHE A 31 1.05 2.39 -8.27
N PHE A 32 1.47 2.81 -7.08
CA PHE A 32 0.58 2.91 -5.93
C PHE A 32 -0.62 3.80 -6.24
N ASP A 33 -0.36 5.00 -6.75
CA ASP A 33 -1.42 5.98 -7.04
C ASP A 33 -2.39 5.47 -8.10
N CYS A 34 -1.88 4.92 -9.20
CA CYS A 34 -2.72 4.39 -10.28
C CYS A 34 -3.57 3.21 -9.81
N PHE A 35 -2.96 2.27 -9.11
CA PHE A 35 -3.67 1.07 -8.67
C PHE A 35 -4.71 1.39 -7.60
N THR A 36 -4.37 2.23 -6.62
CA THR A 36 -5.33 2.62 -5.58
C THR A 36 -6.50 3.43 -6.15
N ASN A 37 -6.27 4.23 -7.18
CA ASN A 37 -7.36 4.93 -7.87
C ASN A 37 -8.35 3.96 -8.49
N TYR A 38 -7.89 2.85 -9.07
CA TYR A 38 -8.78 1.80 -9.56
C TYR A 38 -9.61 1.19 -8.44
N LEU A 39 -8.99 0.94 -7.29
CA LEU A 39 -9.69 0.36 -6.14
C LEU A 39 -10.72 1.34 -5.56
N ILE A 40 -10.42 2.63 -5.55
CA ILE A 40 -11.35 3.68 -5.11
C ILE A 40 -12.52 3.78 -6.09
N ASP A 41 -12.24 3.81 -7.38
CA ASP A 41 -13.27 3.90 -8.41
C ASP A 41 -14.19 2.67 -8.43
N SER A 42 -13.66 1.49 -8.08
CA SER A 42 -14.46 0.27 -8.02
C SER A 42 -15.20 0.08 -6.70
N GLY A 43 -14.99 0.97 -5.73
CA GLY A 43 -15.66 0.90 -4.43
C GLY A 43 -14.98 -0.02 -3.41
N GLU A 44 -13.81 -0.55 -3.73
CA GLU A 44 -13.06 -1.42 -2.80
C GLU A 44 -12.39 -0.62 -1.68
N LEU A 45 -12.01 0.62 -1.97
CA LEU A 45 -11.43 1.55 -1.00
C LEU A 45 -12.17 2.88 -1.06
N ASP A 46 -12.32 3.55 0.07
CA ASP A 46 -12.83 4.92 0.13
C ASP A 46 -11.72 5.93 -0.12
N THR A 47 -10.58 5.73 0.52
CA THR A 47 -9.40 6.60 0.41
C THR A 47 -8.14 5.75 0.39
N ALA A 48 -7.05 6.33 -0.09
CA ALA A 48 -5.74 5.70 -0.03
C ALA A 48 -4.64 6.77 0.06
N ASP A 49 -3.78 6.62 1.03
CA ASP A 49 -2.65 7.52 1.27
C ASP A 49 -1.35 6.73 1.30
N ARG A 50 -0.32 7.27 0.66
CA ARG A 50 1.01 6.68 0.71
C ARG A 50 1.59 6.85 2.11
N CYS A 51 2.09 5.75 2.66
CA CYS A 51 2.74 5.74 3.97
C CYS A 51 3.79 4.63 3.94
N TYR A 52 4.90 4.90 3.28
CA TYR A 52 5.92 3.89 3.01
C TYR A 52 6.78 3.64 4.24
N PHE A 53 6.87 2.37 4.62
CA PHE A 53 7.74 1.93 5.71
C PHE A 53 8.29 0.55 5.37
N VAL A 54 9.62 0.43 5.39
CA VAL A 54 10.30 -0.85 5.18
C VAL A 54 11.38 -1.00 6.23
N LYS A 55 11.28 -2.08 6.97
CA LYS A 55 12.33 -2.55 7.89
C LYS A 55 12.39 -4.06 7.81
N LYS A 56 13.39 -4.65 8.42
CA LYS A 56 13.58 -6.11 8.41
C LYS A 56 12.30 -6.85 8.83
N GLY A 57 11.74 -7.60 7.89
CA GLY A 57 10.54 -8.40 8.12
C GLY A 57 9.24 -7.62 8.17
N MET A 58 9.25 -6.31 7.88
CA MET A 58 8.07 -5.44 7.89
C MET A 58 8.01 -4.59 6.65
N ARG A 59 6.81 -4.43 6.09
CA ARG A 59 6.58 -3.52 4.97
C ARG A 59 5.14 -3.08 4.91
N ILE A 60 4.93 -1.78 4.69
CA ILE A 60 3.67 -1.25 4.18
C ILE A 60 4.00 -0.17 3.14
N ASP A 61 3.08 0.04 2.22
CA ASP A 61 3.19 1.08 1.18
C ASP A 61 2.18 2.20 1.40
N GLY A 62 1.09 1.92 2.09
CA GLY A 62 0.10 2.93 2.40
C GLY A 62 -1.07 2.36 3.20
N TYR A 63 -2.06 3.20 3.37
CA TYR A 63 -3.27 2.82 4.10
C TYR A 63 -4.49 3.52 3.48
N GLY A 64 -5.67 2.96 3.72
CA GLY A 64 -6.94 3.56 3.34
C GLY A 64 -7.93 3.48 4.49
N GLY A 65 -8.86 4.44 4.50
CA GLY A 65 -9.85 4.55 5.56
C GLY A 65 -9.31 5.26 6.80
N ASP A 66 -10.22 5.80 7.58
CA ASP A 66 -9.93 6.41 8.87
C ASP A 66 -10.71 5.62 9.93
N PRO A 67 -10.03 4.99 10.89
CA PRO A 67 -10.74 4.24 11.94
C PRO A 67 -11.75 5.07 12.72
N ILE A 68 -11.59 6.39 12.76
CA ILE A 68 -12.47 7.29 13.46
C ILE A 68 -13.66 7.69 12.58
N ASP A 69 -13.40 8.04 11.31
CA ASP A 69 -14.40 8.62 10.40
C ASP A 69 -15.03 7.62 9.43
N SER A 70 -14.45 6.42 9.23
CA SER A 70 -14.87 5.45 8.22
C SER A 70 -15.39 4.14 8.81
N ASP A 71 -16.45 4.19 9.62
CA ASP A 71 -17.11 2.99 10.18
C ASP A 71 -16.13 1.99 10.84
N ASN A 72 -15.02 2.48 11.38
CA ASN A 72 -13.95 1.68 12.01
C ASN A 72 -13.25 0.72 11.02
N GLU A 73 -13.30 1.03 9.73
CA GLU A 73 -12.62 0.22 8.73
C GLU A 73 -11.24 0.78 8.42
N LEU A 74 -10.24 -0.10 8.43
CA LEU A 74 -8.87 0.24 8.19
C LEU A 74 -8.30 -0.70 7.14
N ASN A 75 -7.79 -0.15 6.06
CA ASN A 75 -7.19 -0.93 4.97
C ASN A 75 -5.69 -0.68 4.92
N ILE A 76 -4.92 -1.74 5.05
CA ILE A 76 -3.46 -1.68 4.90
C ILE A 76 -3.12 -2.10 3.48
N ILE A 77 -2.27 -1.32 2.83
CA ILE A 77 -1.93 -1.51 1.44
C ILE A 77 -0.46 -1.86 1.31
N VAL A 78 -0.18 -2.99 0.67
CA VAL A 78 1.17 -3.40 0.33
C VAL A 78 1.22 -3.66 -1.16
N CYS A 79 2.18 -3.04 -1.84
CA CYS A 79 2.36 -3.19 -3.27
C CYS A 79 3.59 -4.06 -3.56
N ASP A 80 3.41 -5.03 -4.45
CA ASP A 80 4.51 -5.84 -4.96
C ASP A 80 4.76 -5.43 -6.41
N TYR A 81 5.49 -4.33 -6.56
CA TYR A 81 5.75 -3.74 -7.88
C TYR A 81 6.94 -4.42 -8.55
N SER A 82 6.73 -4.86 -9.79
CA SER A 82 7.78 -5.44 -10.61
C SER A 82 8.06 -4.54 -11.81
N THR A 83 9.34 -4.43 -12.17
CA THR A 83 9.77 -3.69 -13.36
C THR A 83 9.78 -4.57 -14.61
N SER A 84 9.32 -5.82 -14.51
CA SER A 84 9.24 -6.75 -15.65
C SER A 84 8.30 -6.24 -16.73
N ASP A 85 8.67 -6.44 -17.99
CA ASP A 85 7.84 -6.10 -19.14
C ASP A 85 6.83 -7.22 -19.47
N GLU A 86 6.86 -8.32 -18.74
CA GLU A 86 6.02 -9.47 -18.98
C GLU A 86 5.17 -9.80 -17.77
N ILE A 87 4.02 -10.45 -18.03
CA ILE A 87 3.15 -10.94 -16.97
C ILE A 87 3.89 -12.09 -16.27
N GLU A 88 4.01 -11.97 -14.94
CA GLU A 88 4.65 -12.96 -14.10
C GLU A 88 3.61 -13.76 -13.32
N ASN A 89 3.95 -15.00 -12.99
CA ASN A 89 3.15 -15.80 -12.09
C ASN A 89 3.44 -15.39 -10.65
N VAL A 90 2.38 -15.25 -9.86
CA VAL A 90 2.49 -14.96 -8.43
C VAL A 90 2.15 -16.24 -7.68
N TYR A 91 3.09 -16.74 -6.88
CA TYR A 91 2.91 -17.98 -6.15
C TYR A 91 2.38 -17.71 -4.74
N LYS A 92 1.74 -18.72 -4.15
CA LYS A 92 1.18 -18.62 -2.80
C LYS A 92 2.23 -18.17 -1.78
N ALA A 93 3.46 -18.68 -1.88
CA ALA A 93 4.55 -18.30 -0.99
C ALA A 93 4.88 -16.81 -1.08
N ASP A 94 4.79 -16.22 -2.26
CA ASP A 94 5.04 -14.79 -2.47
C ASP A 94 3.97 -13.95 -1.77
N ILE A 95 2.71 -14.33 -1.92
CA ILE A 95 1.58 -13.67 -1.28
C ILE A 95 1.70 -13.77 0.24
N GLU A 96 2.02 -14.95 0.76
CA GLU A 96 2.21 -15.16 2.19
C GLU A 96 3.32 -14.30 2.76
N THR A 97 4.44 -14.14 2.03
CA THR A 97 5.55 -13.29 2.44
C THR A 97 5.12 -11.83 2.54
N VAL A 98 4.42 -11.32 1.54
CA VAL A 98 3.92 -9.95 1.52
C VAL A 98 2.95 -9.71 2.67
N CYS A 99 1.99 -10.61 2.87
CA CYS A 99 1.02 -10.51 3.96
C CYS A 99 1.68 -10.56 5.32
N LYS A 100 2.70 -11.41 5.49
CA LYS A 100 3.44 -11.52 6.74
C LYS A 100 4.16 -10.23 7.10
N ARG A 101 4.74 -9.56 6.11
CA ARG A 101 5.45 -8.30 6.34
C ARG A 101 4.50 -7.20 6.82
N SER A 102 3.31 -7.10 6.24
CA SER A 102 2.32 -6.12 6.67
C SER A 102 1.73 -6.47 8.03
N THR A 103 1.48 -7.75 8.30
CA THR A 103 1.00 -8.22 9.60
C THR A 103 2.03 -7.94 10.70
N ASN A 104 3.30 -8.16 10.43
CA ASN A 104 4.37 -7.85 11.38
C ASN A 104 4.41 -6.36 11.71
N PHE A 105 4.21 -5.49 10.71
CA PHE A 105 4.13 -4.06 10.93
C PHE A 105 2.98 -3.71 11.88
N ILE A 106 1.79 -4.23 11.62
CA ILE A 106 0.62 -3.97 12.47
C ILE A 106 0.84 -4.47 13.90
N SER A 107 1.43 -5.65 14.07
CA SER A 107 1.76 -6.18 15.39
C SER A 107 2.71 -5.25 16.14
N LYS A 108 3.69 -4.68 15.45
CA LYS A 108 4.62 -3.72 16.04
C LYS A 108 3.97 -2.38 16.35
N CYS A 109 2.98 -1.97 15.58
CA CYS A 109 2.24 -0.72 15.83
C CYS A 109 1.56 -0.70 17.21
N LEU A 110 1.26 -1.87 17.76
CA LEU A 110 0.68 -2.00 19.08
C LEU A 110 1.72 -1.89 20.20
N SER A 111 3.01 -1.79 19.85
CA SER A 111 4.11 -1.63 20.80
C SER A 111 4.49 -0.16 20.91
N SER A 112 4.46 0.39 22.13
CA SER A 112 4.88 1.77 22.39
C SER A 112 6.36 2.00 22.06
N LEU A 113 7.18 0.96 22.20
CA LEU A 113 8.60 1.04 21.84
C LEU A 113 8.80 1.24 20.35
N PHE A 114 7.99 0.60 19.54
CA PHE A 114 8.07 0.75 18.09
C PHE A 114 7.70 2.17 17.64
N ILE A 115 6.68 2.78 18.25
CA ILE A 115 6.28 4.14 17.95
C ILE A 115 7.45 5.11 18.16
N ASN A 116 8.25 4.89 19.20
CA ASN A 116 9.43 5.71 19.50
C ASN A 116 10.57 5.50 18.49
N GLU A 117 10.59 4.39 17.77
CA GLU A 117 11.59 4.12 16.73
C GLU A 117 11.28 4.80 15.40
N LEU A 118 10.03 5.26 15.20
CA LEU A 118 9.62 5.92 13.97
C LEU A 118 10.12 7.36 13.95
N ASP A 119 10.50 7.83 12.76
CA ASP A 119 10.85 9.22 12.54
C ASP A 119 9.61 10.10 12.81
N SER A 120 9.78 11.16 13.59
CA SER A 120 8.70 12.07 13.95
C SER A 120 8.05 12.76 12.74
N SER A 121 8.77 12.85 11.61
CA SER A 121 8.25 13.40 10.37
C SER A 121 7.57 12.37 9.48
N SER A 122 7.63 11.09 9.85
CA SER A 122 7.06 10.01 9.04
C SER A 122 5.53 10.03 9.08
N PRO A 123 4.84 9.96 7.93
CA PRO A 123 3.39 9.78 7.91
C PRO A 123 2.94 8.53 8.67
N CYS A 124 3.78 7.51 8.73
CA CYS A 124 3.50 6.26 9.44
C CYS A 124 3.38 6.46 10.96
N LEU A 125 4.07 7.46 11.52
CA LEU A 125 3.99 7.73 12.95
C LEU A 125 2.58 8.16 13.37
N LEU A 126 1.98 9.12 12.66
CA LEU A 126 0.62 9.58 12.95
C LEU A 126 -0.38 8.45 12.78
N TYR A 127 -0.28 7.72 11.69
CA TYR A 127 -1.15 6.59 11.39
C TYR A 127 -1.02 5.48 12.45
N THR A 128 0.21 5.15 12.85
CA THR A 128 0.49 4.12 13.85
C THR A 128 -0.12 4.50 15.20
N SER A 129 0.03 5.75 15.62
CA SER A 129 -0.53 6.26 16.87
C SER A 129 -2.05 6.16 16.88
N ASP A 130 -2.71 6.63 15.82
CA ASP A 130 -4.17 6.59 15.70
C ASP A 130 -4.69 5.16 15.69
N ALA A 131 -4.05 4.27 14.90
CA ALA A 131 -4.45 2.87 14.82
C ALA A 131 -4.27 2.15 16.16
N ALA A 132 -3.16 2.41 16.87
CA ALA A 132 -2.90 1.81 18.18
C ALA A 132 -3.92 2.29 19.22
N ASP A 133 -4.26 3.57 19.23
CA ASP A 133 -5.26 4.13 20.14
C ASP A 133 -6.64 3.50 19.91
N GLU A 134 -7.05 3.33 18.66
CA GLU A 134 -8.32 2.71 18.31
C GLU A 134 -8.37 1.22 18.70
N LEU A 135 -7.29 0.50 18.46
CA LEU A 135 -7.25 -0.95 18.73
C LEU A 135 -7.08 -1.27 20.21
N CYS A 136 -6.51 -0.36 20.99
CA CYS A 136 -6.23 -0.55 22.41
C CYS A 136 -7.28 0.08 23.33
N SER A 137 -8.19 0.86 22.78
CA SER A 137 -9.22 1.55 23.57
C SER A 137 -10.53 0.72 23.73
#